data_38fd51063cb493db85a179695a9bf582
#
_entry.id   38fd51063cb493db85a179695a9bf582
#
_cell.length_a   1.000
_cell.length_b   1.000
_cell.length_c   1.000
_cell.angle_alpha   90.00
_cell.angle_beta   90.00
_cell.angle_gamma   90.00
#
_symmetry.space_group_name_H-M   'P 1'
#
loop_
_entity.id
_entity.type
_entity.pdbx_description
1 polymer ?
#
loop_
_entity_poly.entity_id
_entity_poly.type
_entity_poly.pdbx_seq_one_letter_code
_entity_poly.pdbx_strand_id
1 'polypeptide(L)'
;MERKPLSGRRRLYDRALRLLLYLSAGLTCALLVFMIGYIFYRGLPHITWNLLSTQSSYLKDTIGILPNILNTVYIVVLTLIFILPLGVGAAIYLTEYAKNRRLVSAIEFATETLTGIPSIIYGLVGMLFFCQFLGLQSSLLAGALTLVIMTLPTIVRTTQESLKTVPQSYREGALGLGAGKWHMIRTIVLP
;
A
#
# COMPACT_ATOMS: atom_id res chain seq x y z
N MET A 1 32.90 25.53 11.11
CA MET A 1 32.92 25.79 9.65
C MET A 1 32.06 27.03 9.37
N GLU A 2 32.70 28.20 9.24
CA GLU A 2 32.01 29.45 8.90
C GLU A 2 31.49 29.40 7.46
N ARG A 3 30.21 29.52 7.28
CA ARG A 3 29.59 29.59 5.95
C ARG A 3 29.88 30.97 5.36
N LYS A 4 30.78 31.05 4.37
CA LYS A 4 31.04 32.27 3.59
C LYS A 4 29.72 32.91 3.16
N PRO A 5 29.55 34.24 3.33
CA PRO A 5 28.35 34.95 2.91
C PRO A 5 28.18 34.85 1.40
N LEU A 6 27.03 34.33 0.96
CA LEU A 6 26.69 34.21 -0.44
C LEU A 6 26.65 35.59 -1.12
N SER A 7 27.26 35.72 -2.31
CA SER A 7 27.22 36.94 -3.11
C SER A 7 25.78 37.37 -3.39
N GLY A 8 25.51 38.68 -3.47
CA GLY A 8 24.14 39.23 -3.65
C GLY A 8 23.38 38.59 -4.81
N ARG A 9 24.07 38.28 -5.91
CA ARG A 9 23.49 37.60 -7.12
C ARG A 9 23.01 36.16 -6.81
N ARG A 10 23.72 35.42 -5.96
CA ARG A 10 23.31 34.09 -5.50
C ARG A 10 22.10 34.14 -4.57
N ARG A 11 21.99 35.15 -3.73
CA ARG A 11 20.83 35.37 -2.86
C ARG A 11 19.57 35.70 -3.66
N LEU A 12 19.70 36.49 -4.73
CA LEU A 12 18.59 36.83 -5.60
C LEU A 12 18.09 35.56 -6.35
N TYR A 13 19.02 34.79 -6.87
CA TYR A 13 18.72 33.52 -7.55
C TYR A 13 18.05 32.50 -6.62
N ASP A 14 18.54 32.36 -5.38
CA ASP A 14 17.94 31.47 -4.37
C ASP A 14 16.51 31.92 -3.99
N ARG A 15 16.29 33.25 -3.86
CA ARG A 15 14.93 33.77 -3.62
C ARG A 15 13.98 33.51 -4.80
N ALA A 16 14.45 33.71 -6.02
CA ALA A 16 13.65 33.45 -7.21
C ALA A 16 13.27 31.97 -7.34
N LEU A 17 14.21 31.06 -7.08
CA LEU A 17 13.95 29.61 -7.08
C LEU A 17 12.96 29.22 -5.99
N ARG A 18 13.12 29.74 -4.78
CA ARG A 18 12.18 29.49 -3.67
C ARG A 18 10.78 30.01 -3.98
N LEU A 19 10.69 31.21 -4.56
CA LEU A 19 9.41 31.78 -4.98
C LEU A 19 8.74 30.86 -6.03
N LEU A 20 9.49 30.40 -7.00
CA LEU A 20 9.00 29.50 -8.04
C LEU A 20 8.54 28.14 -7.45
N LEU A 21 9.28 27.59 -6.50
CA LEU A 21 8.89 26.39 -5.76
C LEU A 21 7.59 26.60 -4.98
N TYR A 22 7.46 27.71 -4.24
CA TYR A 22 6.23 27.99 -3.50
C TYR A 22 5.03 28.24 -4.42
N LEU A 23 5.24 28.92 -5.54
CA LEU A 23 4.19 29.15 -6.54
C LEU A 23 3.73 27.84 -7.19
N SER A 24 4.66 26.97 -7.57
CA SER A 24 4.30 25.68 -8.16
C SER A 24 3.61 24.76 -7.15
N ALA A 25 4.10 24.71 -5.91
CA ALA A 25 3.45 23.96 -4.84
C ALA A 25 2.05 24.51 -4.53
N GLY A 26 1.92 25.85 -4.41
CA GLY A 26 0.64 26.51 -4.19
C GLY A 26 -0.35 26.26 -5.32
N LEU A 27 0.09 26.31 -6.58
CA LEU A 27 -0.74 26.01 -7.74
C LEU A 27 -1.23 24.56 -7.73
N THR A 28 -0.34 23.60 -7.42
CA THR A 28 -0.70 22.19 -7.32
C THR A 28 -1.72 21.95 -6.21
N CYS A 29 -1.51 22.50 -5.03
CA CYS A 29 -2.47 22.43 -3.93
C CYS A 29 -3.81 23.07 -4.28
N ALA A 30 -3.80 24.25 -4.91
CA ALA A 30 -5.02 24.93 -5.33
C ALA A 30 -5.81 24.12 -6.35
N LEU A 31 -5.13 23.52 -7.33
CA LEU A 31 -5.75 22.61 -8.33
C LEU A 31 -6.39 21.40 -7.65
N LEU A 32 -5.70 20.75 -6.72
CA LEU A 32 -6.24 19.61 -5.98
C LEU A 32 -7.48 19.99 -5.18
N VAL A 33 -7.39 21.07 -4.40
CA VAL A 33 -8.53 21.57 -3.62
C VAL A 33 -9.70 21.96 -4.51
N PHE A 34 -9.42 22.62 -5.65
CA PHE A 34 -10.45 22.99 -6.63
C PHE A 34 -11.12 21.74 -7.22
N MET A 35 -10.34 20.74 -7.65
CA MET A 35 -10.91 19.50 -8.21
C MET A 35 -11.77 18.74 -7.18
N ILE A 36 -11.25 18.57 -5.96
CA ILE A 36 -12.00 17.94 -4.89
C ILE A 36 -13.28 18.71 -4.59
N GLY A 37 -13.18 20.02 -4.40
CA GLY A 37 -14.33 20.89 -4.14
C GLY A 37 -15.37 20.84 -5.26
N TYR A 38 -14.94 20.85 -6.51
CA TYR A 38 -15.83 20.74 -7.67
C TYR A 38 -16.54 19.39 -7.71
N ILE A 39 -15.84 18.28 -7.46
CA ILE A 39 -16.44 16.94 -7.43
C ILE A 39 -17.49 16.86 -6.31
N PHE A 40 -17.15 17.35 -5.11
CA PHE A 40 -18.12 17.38 -4.00
C PHE A 40 -19.32 18.28 -4.30
N TYR A 41 -19.10 19.48 -4.81
CA TYR A 41 -20.16 20.41 -5.16
C TYR A 41 -21.15 19.82 -6.16
N ARG A 42 -20.65 19.10 -7.16
CA ARG A 42 -21.47 18.47 -8.20
C ARG A 42 -22.05 17.12 -7.76
N GLY A 43 -21.32 16.35 -6.97
CA GLY A 43 -21.68 14.97 -6.61
C GLY A 43 -22.63 14.89 -5.41
N LEU A 44 -22.41 15.69 -4.34
CA LEU A 44 -23.19 15.62 -3.11
C LEU A 44 -24.72 15.71 -3.29
N PRO A 45 -25.26 16.61 -4.13
CA PRO A 45 -26.72 16.69 -4.33
C PRO A 45 -27.33 15.41 -4.92
N HIS A 46 -26.55 14.56 -5.56
CA HIS A 46 -27.01 13.32 -6.20
C HIS A 46 -26.84 12.09 -5.31
N ILE A 47 -26.17 12.23 -4.16
CA ILE A 47 -26.01 11.15 -3.20
C ILE A 47 -27.26 11.09 -2.33
N THR A 48 -28.19 10.22 -2.71
CA THR A 48 -29.39 9.95 -1.94
C THR A 48 -29.26 8.64 -1.16
N TRP A 49 -30.00 8.51 -0.05
CA TRP A 49 -30.03 7.25 0.70
C TRP A 49 -30.45 6.07 -0.17
N ASN A 50 -31.37 6.32 -1.11
CA ASN A 50 -31.81 5.32 -2.07
C ASN A 50 -30.66 4.81 -2.97
N LEU A 51 -29.77 5.71 -3.46
CA LEU A 51 -28.58 5.34 -4.23
C LEU A 51 -27.66 4.41 -3.44
N LEU A 52 -27.46 4.67 -2.15
CA LEU A 52 -26.58 3.89 -1.29
C LEU A 52 -27.14 2.53 -0.88
N SER A 53 -28.48 2.43 -0.73
CA SER A 53 -29.15 1.26 -0.15
C SER A 53 -29.80 0.34 -1.17
N THR A 54 -29.86 0.71 -2.45
CA THR A 54 -30.50 -0.09 -3.50
C THR A 54 -29.50 -0.78 -4.42
N GLN A 55 -30.02 -1.78 -5.14
CA GLN A 55 -29.31 -2.44 -6.23
C GLN A 55 -29.69 -1.80 -7.55
N SER A 56 -28.76 -1.72 -8.50
CA SER A 56 -29.06 -1.34 -9.86
C SER A 56 -29.90 -2.42 -10.53
N SER A 57 -31.09 -2.05 -11.01
CA SER A 57 -31.98 -2.94 -11.75
C SER A 57 -32.56 -2.23 -12.97
N TYR A 58 -32.30 -2.78 -14.13
CA TYR A 58 -32.89 -2.29 -15.40
C TYR A 58 -34.40 -2.51 -15.45
N LEU A 59 -34.93 -3.54 -14.72
CA LEU A 59 -36.36 -3.84 -14.71
C LEU A 59 -37.18 -2.88 -13.81
N LYS A 60 -36.51 -2.33 -12.78
CA LYS A 60 -37.15 -1.42 -11.80
C LYS A 60 -36.71 0.04 -11.99
N ASP A 61 -35.90 0.31 -13.00
CA ASP A 61 -35.33 1.63 -13.26
C ASP A 61 -34.67 2.27 -12.03
N THR A 62 -34.06 1.40 -11.18
CA THR A 62 -33.39 1.82 -9.95
C THR A 62 -31.89 1.85 -10.19
N ILE A 63 -31.26 2.96 -9.80
CA ILE A 63 -29.82 3.12 -9.77
C ILE A 63 -29.34 3.00 -8.33
N GLY A 64 -28.49 2.03 -8.04
CA GLY A 64 -27.97 1.83 -6.71
C GLY A 64 -26.55 1.25 -6.71
N ILE A 65 -25.75 1.59 -5.71
CA ILE A 65 -24.34 1.18 -5.58
C ILE A 65 -24.08 0.21 -4.42
N LEU A 66 -25.13 -0.23 -3.72
CA LEU A 66 -24.99 -1.14 -2.57
C LEU A 66 -24.17 -2.40 -2.89
N PRO A 67 -24.40 -3.13 -4.02
CA PRO A 67 -23.63 -4.31 -4.33
C PRO A 67 -22.13 -4.00 -4.51
N ASN A 68 -21.80 -2.85 -5.09
CA ASN A 68 -20.42 -2.43 -5.30
C ASN A 68 -19.73 -2.13 -3.97
N ILE A 69 -20.43 -1.50 -3.02
CA ILE A 69 -19.92 -1.24 -1.66
C ILE A 69 -19.64 -2.57 -0.96
N LEU A 70 -20.60 -3.49 -0.96
CA LEU A 70 -20.44 -4.81 -0.34
C LEU A 70 -19.30 -5.61 -0.97
N ASN A 71 -19.24 -5.65 -2.31
CA ASN A 71 -18.16 -6.33 -3.01
C ASN A 71 -16.79 -5.74 -2.71
N THR A 72 -16.68 -4.43 -2.54
CA THR A 72 -15.43 -3.77 -2.13
C THR A 72 -15.02 -4.22 -0.73
N VAL A 73 -15.97 -4.28 0.22
CA VAL A 73 -15.67 -4.76 1.58
C VAL A 73 -15.25 -6.23 1.55
N TYR A 74 -15.98 -7.07 0.82
CA TYR A 74 -15.65 -8.50 0.72
C TYR A 74 -14.30 -8.76 0.10
N ILE A 75 -13.95 -8.08 -1.00
CA ILE A 75 -12.65 -8.28 -1.65
C ILE A 75 -11.50 -7.80 -0.77
N VAL A 76 -11.67 -6.69 -0.04
CA VAL A 76 -10.67 -6.17 0.90
C VAL A 76 -10.45 -7.16 2.04
N VAL A 77 -11.52 -7.61 2.68
CA VAL A 77 -11.43 -8.58 3.79
C VAL A 77 -10.79 -9.88 3.32
N LEU A 78 -11.23 -10.41 2.17
CA LEU A 78 -10.67 -11.64 1.61
C LEU A 78 -9.18 -11.48 1.27
N THR A 79 -8.79 -10.37 0.68
CA THR A 79 -7.38 -10.07 0.40
C THR A 79 -6.57 -10.01 1.69
N LEU A 80 -7.06 -9.35 2.74
CA LEU A 80 -6.38 -9.24 4.03
C LEU A 80 -6.19 -10.59 4.72
N ILE A 81 -7.18 -11.48 4.64
CA ILE A 81 -7.09 -12.85 5.19
C ILE A 81 -5.91 -13.61 4.59
N PHE A 82 -5.63 -13.44 3.30
CA PHE A 82 -4.50 -14.12 2.66
C PHE A 82 -3.19 -13.35 2.80
N ILE A 83 -3.21 -12.02 2.60
CA ILE A 83 -1.98 -11.25 2.48
C ILE A 83 -1.29 -11.01 3.83
N LEU A 84 -2.04 -10.82 4.91
CA LEU A 84 -1.42 -10.58 6.22
C LEU A 84 -0.60 -11.78 6.70
N PRO A 85 -1.12 -13.01 6.75
CA PRO A 85 -0.30 -14.14 7.19
C PRO A 85 0.87 -14.42 6.24
N LEU A 86 0.67 -14.30 4.94
CA LEU A 86 1.73 -14.54 3.95
C LEU A 86 2.79 -13.42 3.99
N GLY A 87 2.39 -12.16 3.93
CA GLY A 87 3.30 -11.03 3.85
C GLY A 87 4.05 -10.77 5.15
N VAL A 88 3.34 -10.75 6.27
CA VAL A 88 3.95 -10.57 7.60
C VAL A 88 4.81 -11.79 7.96
N GLY A 89 4.32 -13.01 7.69
CA GLY A 89 5.09 -14.23 7.91
C GLY A 89 6.39 -14.28 7.10
N ALA A 90 6.33 -13.90 5.81
CA ALA A 90 7.51 -13.80 4.98
C ALA A 90 8.50 -12.74 5.49
N ALA A 91 8.01 -11.56 5.87
CA ALA A 91 8.83 -10.49 6.41
C ALA A 91 9.54 -10.90 7.71
N ILE A 92 8.82 -11.54 8.63
CA ILE A 92 9.41 -12.08 9.88
C ILE A 92 10.49 -13.12 9.55
N TYR A 93 10.19 -14.05 8.63
CA TYR A 93 11.16 -15.06 8.24
C TYR A 93 12.44 -14.43 7.68
N LEU A 94 12.30 -13.49 6.74
CA LEU A 94 13.44 -12.84 6.09
C LEU A 94 14.26 -11.97 7.07
N THR A 95 13.61 -11.33 8.05
CA THR A 95 14.28 -10.43 8.99
C THR A 95 14.89 -11.18 10.16
N GLU A 96 14.18 -12.17 10.73
CA GLU A 96 14.56 -12.78 12.00
C GLU A 96 15.16 -14.20 11.86
N TYR A 97 14.76 -14.97 10.83
CA TYR A 97 15.16 -16.37 10.71
C TYR A 97 16.16 -16.65 9.62
N ALA A 98 16.12 -15.91 8.52
CA ALA A 98 16.94 -16.19 7.35
C ALA A 98 18.42 -15.92 7.64
N LYS A 99 19.25 -16.98 7.59
CA LYS A 99 20.71 -16.92 7.81
C LYS A 99 21.49 -16.60 6.52
N ASN A 100 20.95 -17.00 5.38
CA ASN A 100 21.61 -16.82 4.09
C ASN A 100 21.36 -15.43 3.52
N ARG A 101 22.30 -14.52 3.73
CA ARG A 101 22.22 -13.13 3.24
C ARG A 101 22.05 -13.01 1.72
N ARG A 102 22.61 -13.96 0.94
CA ARG A 102 22.47 -13.95 -0.52
C ARG A 102 21.02 -14.24 -0.94
N LEU A 103 20.38 -15.20 -0.26
CA LEU A 103 18.97 -15.52 -0.51
C LEU A 103 18.07 -14.34 -0.13
N VAL A 104 18.30 -13.74 1.04
CA VAL A 104 17.53 -12.56 1.48
C VAL A 104 17.66 -11.42 0.48
N SER A 105 18.91 -11.09 0.06
CA SER A 105 19.14 -10.03 -0.92
C SER A 105 18.50 -10.33 -2.28
N ALA A 106 18.49 -11.58 -2.73
CA ALA A 106 17.84 -11.96 -3.98
C ALA A 106 16.30 -11.80 -3.90
N ILE A 107 15.69 -12.16 -2.75
CA ILE A 107 14.26 -11.97 -2.53
C ILE A 107 13.91 -10.49 -2.41
N GLU A 108 14.70 -9.71 -1.67
CA GLU A 108 14.52 -8.25 -1.56
C GLU A 108 14.61 -7.58 -2.93
N PHE A 109 15.59 -7.95 -3.75
CA PHE A 109 15.71 -7.45 -5.12
C PHE A 109 14.50 -7.85 -6.00
N ALA A 110 14.05 -9.09 -5.89
CA ALA A 110 12.87 -9.55 -6.62
C ALA A 110 11.60 -8.79 -6.20
N THR A 111 11.37 -8.60 -4.90
CA THR A 111 10.22 -7.82 -4.39
C THR A 111 10.28 -6.36 -4.83
N GLU A 112 11.47 -5.76 -4.84
CA GLU A 112 11.66 -4.38 -5.31
C GLU A 112 11.36 -4.25 -6.81
N THR A 113 11.82 -5.20 -7.62
CA THR A 113 11.54 -5.25 -9.05
C THR A 113 10.04 -5.43 -9.32
N LEU A 114 9.37 -6.33 -8.59
CA LEU A 114 7.93 -6.55 -8.69
C LEU A 114 7.13 -5.30 -8.35
N THR A 115 7.53 -4.53 -7.34
CA THR A 115 6.84 -3.28 -6.97
C THR A 115 6.84 -2.24 -8.11
N GLY A 116 7.80 -2.31 -9.03
CA GLY A 116 7.89 -1.42 -10.20
C GLY A 116 6.96 -1.80 -11.36
N ILE A 117 6.30 -2.95 -11.33
CA ILE A 117 5.41 -3.40 -12.40
C ILE A 117 4.08 -2.64 -12.33
N PRO A 118 3.59 -2.04 -13.46
CA PRO A 118 2.29 -1.39 -13.50
C PRO A 118 1.14 -2.34 -13.11
N SER A 119 0.21 -1.86 -12.29
CA SER A 119 -0.92 -2.65 -11.76
C SER A 119 -1.79 -3.31 -12.85
N ILE A 120 -1.86 -2.68 -14.04
CA ILE A 120 -2.61 -3.24 -15.18
C ILE A 120 -2.06 -4.59 -15.63
N ILE A 121 -0.74 -4.80 -15.54
CA ILE A 121 -0.10 -6.08 -15.86
C ILE A 121 -0.50 -7.15 -14.86
N TYR A 122 -0.51 -6.81 -13.56
CA TYR A 122 -1.02 -7.72 -12.52
C TYR A 122 -2.48 -8.10 -12.75
N GLY A 123 -3.32 -7.13 -13.13
CA GLY A 123 -4.72 -7.39 -13.47
C GLY A 123 -4.87 -8.33 -14.66
N LEU A 124 -4.09 -8.11 -15.72
CA LEU A 124 -4.09 -8.97 -16.90
C LEU A 124 -3.62 -10.40 -16.58
N VAL A 125 -2.48 -10.53 -15.90
CA VAL A 125 -1.94 -11.83 -15.48
C VAL A 125 -2.91 -12.54 -14.54
N GLY A 126 -3.49 -11.82 -13.59
CA GLY A 126 -4.49 -12.36 -12.66
C GLY A 126 -5.74 -12.87 -13.40
N MET A 127 -6.23 -12.12 -14.38
CA MET A 127 -7.35 -12.55 -15.22
C MET A 127 -7.01 -13.82 -16.01
N LEU A 128 -5.86 -13.87 -16.67
CA LEU A 128 -5.46 -15.02 -17.46
C LEU A 128 -5.21 -16.25 -16.58
N PHE A 129 -4.53 -16.07 -15.46
CA PHE A 129 -4.16 -17.19 -14.59
C PHE A 129 -5.32 -17.67 -13.73
N PHE A 130 -5.95 -16.76 -12.94
CA PHE A 130 -6.99 -17.17 -12.02
C PHE A 130 -8.34 -17.42 -12.70
N CYS A 131 -8.75 -16.52 -13.61
CA CYS A 131 -10.08 -16.65 -14.23
C CYS A 131 -10.09 -17.70 -15.34
N GLN A 132 -9.08 -17.72 -16.21
CA GLN A 132 -9.07 -18.62 -17.37
C GLN A 132 -8.37 -19.94 -17.07
N PHE A 133 -7.11 -19.92 -16.64
CA PHE A 133 -6.33 -21.16 -16.44
C PHE A 133 -6.81 -21.98 -15.25
N LEU A 134 -7.06 -21.35 -14.09
CA LEU A 134 -7.62 -22.04 -12.91
C LEU A 134 -9.15 -22.19 -12.93
N GLY A 135 -9.84 -21.60 -13.91
CA GLY A 135 -11.28 -21.74 -14.06
C GLY A 135 -12.12 -21.07 -12.97
N LEU A 136 -11.53 -20.13 -12.19
CA LEU A 136 -12.27 -19.43 -11.13
C LEU A 136 -13.26 -18.40 -11.69
N GLN A 137 -13.28 -18.19 -13.00
CA GLN A 137 -14.11 -17.21 -13.68
C GLN A 137 -13.92 -15.78 -13.08
N SER A 138 -14.81 -14.85 -13.40
CA SER A 138 -14.81 -13.51 -12.80
C SER A 138 -15.43 -13.56 -11.39
N SER A 139 -14.64 -13.99 -10.42
CA SER A 139 -15.07 -14.18 -9.03
C SER A 139 -14.32 -13.25 -8.05
N LEU A 140 -14.92 -13.02 -6.88
CA LEU A 140 -14.26 -12.28 -5.78
C LEU A 140 -12.94 -12.93 -5.36
N LEU A 141 -12.88 -14.27 -5.40
CA LEU A 141 -11.66 -15.01 -5.06
C LEU A 141 -10.54 -14.74 -6.08
N ALA A 142 -10.83 -14.78 -7.37
CA ALA A 142 -9.86 -14.47 -8.41
C ALA A 142 -9.32 -13.03 -8.28
N GLY A 143 -10.21 -12.08 -8.02
CA GLY A 143 -9.84 -10.68 -7.75
C GLY A 143 -8.99 -10.52 -6.50
N ALA A 144 -9.36 -11.16 -5.38
CA ALA A 144 -8.61 -11.12 -4.14
C ALA A 144 -7.20 -11.73 -4.28
N LEU A 145 -7.07 -12.87 -4.94
CA LEU A 145 -5.76 -13.50 -5.19
C LEU A 145 -4.88 -12.64 -6.11
N THR A 146 -5.47 -11.99 -7.09
CA THR A 146 -4.74 -11.01 -7.94
C THR A 146 -4.23 -9.83 -7.10
N LEU A 147 -5.06 -9.28 -6.22
CA LEU A 147 -4.66 -8.22 -5.31
C LEU A 147 -3.57 -8.68 -4.32
N VAL A 148 -3.66 -9.93 -3.82
CA VAL A 148 -2.62 -10.51 -2.96
C VAL A 148 -1.27 -10.50 -3.68
N ILE A 149 -1.19 -11.03 -4.90
CA ILE A 149 0.09 -11.07 -5.65
C ILE A 149 0.62 -9.65 -5.89
N MET A 150 -0.25 -8.72 -6.26
CA MET A 150 0.13 -7.33 -6.55
C MET A 150 0.66 -6.60 -5.30
N THR A 151 0.04 -6.81 -4.14
CA THR A 151 0.36 -6.06 -2.93
C THR A 151 1.35 -6.77 -1.99
N LEU A 152 1.57 -8.09 -2.18
CA LEU A 152 2.48 -8.89 -1.37
C LEU A 152 3.90 -8.30 -1.27
N PRO A 153 4.56 -7.86 -2.35
CA PRO A 153 5.90 -7.26 -2.28
C PRO A 153 5.94 -6.03 -1.37
N THR A 154 4.93 -5.18 -1.46
CA THR A 154 4.83 -3.97 -0.64
C THR A 154 4.64 -4.31 0.84
N ILE A 155 3.74 -5.25 1.16
CA ILE A 155 3.51 -5.67 2.56
C ILE A 155 4.77 -6.31 3.15
N VAL A 156 5.45 -7.18 2.41
CA VAL A 156 6.71 -7.79 2.87
C VAL A 156 7.74 -6.70 3.18
N ARG A 157 7.95 -5.76 2.26
CA ARG A 157 8.95 -4.72 2.41
C ARG A 157 8.65 -3.77 3.57
N THR A 158 7.44 -3.23 3.63
CA THR A 158 7.05 -2.30 4.71
C THR A 158 7.10 -2.96 6.08
N THR A 159 6.70 -4.23 6.17
CA THR A 159 6.81 -5.01 7.40
C THR A 159 8.27 -5.24 7.78
N GLN A 160 9.16 -5.60 6.82
CA GLN A 160 10.59 -5.73 7.10
C GLN A 160 11.22 -4.42 7.59
N GLU A 161 10.87 -3.29 6.96
CA GLU A 161 11.36 -1.97 7.36
C GLU A 161 10.90 -1.65 8.80
N SER A 162 9.63 -1.91 9.13
CA SER A 162 9.09 -1.74 10.48
C SER A 162 9.81 -2.64 11.50
N LEU A 163 10.00 -3.91 11.19
CA LEU A 163 10.73 -4.84 12.09
C LEU A 163 12.19 -4.39 12.31
N LYS A 164 12.84 -3.82 11.32
CA LYS A 164 14.22 -3.31 11.42
C LYS A 164 14.34 -2.05 12.29
N THR A 165 13.26 -1.33 12.55
CA THR A 165 13.28 -0.14 13.45
C THR A 165 13.46 -0.51 14.92
N VAL A 166 13.10 -1.72 15.33
CA VAL A 166 13.25 -2.18 16.71
C VAL A 166 14.74 -2.33 17.05
N PRO A 167 15.26 -1.65 18.09
CA PRO A 167 16.67 -1.73 18.47
C PRO A 167 17.11 -3.15 18.82
N GLN A 168 18.34 -3.48 18.43
CA GLN A 168 18.92 -4.80 18.69
C GLN A 168 19.02 -5.12 20.21
N SER A 169 19.21 -4.09 21.04
CA SER A 169 19.28 -4.23 22.50
C SER A 169 18.03 -4.85 23.13
N TYR A 170 16.84 -4.57 22.58
CA TYR A 170 15.60 -5.20 23.08
C TYR A 170 15.53 -6.69 22.74
N ARG A 171 16.02 -7.07 21.56
CA ARG A 171 16.11 -8.47 21.14
C ARG A 171 17.09 -9.25 22.05
N GLU A 172 18.27 -8.69 22.25
CA GLU A 172 19.31 -9.28 23.08
C GLU A 172 18.90 -9.36 24.55
N GLY A 173 18.25 -8.32 25.06
CA GLY A 173 17.70 -8.30 26.41
C GLY A 173 16.67 -9.39 26.65
N ALA A 174 15.74 -9.59 25.71
CA ALA A 174 14.74 -10.66 25.81
C ALA A 174 15.37 -12.05 25.78
N LEU A 175 16.31 -12.27 24.85
CA LEU A 175 17.03 -13.55 24.76
C LEU A 175 17.89 -13.81 26.01
N GLY A 176 18.52 -12.76 26.57
CA GLY A 176 19.29 -12.84 27.82
C GLY A 176 18.45 -13.20 29.05
N LEU A 177 17.17 -12.81 29.04
CA LEU A 177 16.19 -13.21 30.07
C LEU A 177 15.60 -14.62 29.83
N GLY A 178 16.11 -15.36 28.84
CA GLY A 178 15.68 -16.74 28.55
C GLY A 178 14.43 -16.85 27.68
N ALA A 179 13.96 -15.73 27.07
CA ALA A 179 12.85 -15.78 26.12
C ALA A 179 13.21 -16.58 24.87
N GLY A 180 12.34 -17.48 24.44
CA GLY A 180 12.47 -18.14 23.15
C GLY A 180 12.29 -17.14 21.99
N LYS A 181 12.93 -17.41 20.84
CA LYS A 181 12.92 -16.52 19.68
C LYS A 181 11.52 -16.13 19.22
N TRP A 182 10.59 -17.06 19.18
CA TRP A 182 9.19 -16.80 18.82
C TRP A 182 8.50 -15.90 19.85
N HIS A 183 8.75 -16.11 21.14
CA HIS A 183 8.19 -15.27 22.20
C HIS A 183 8.70 -13.82 22.09
N MET A 184 10.01 -13.64 21.87
CA MET A 184 10.62 -12.34 21.63
C MET A 184 9.97 -11.64 20.42
N ILE A 185 9.79 -12.34 19.28
CA ILE A 185 9.18 -11.76 18.08
C ILE A 185 7.74 -11.30 18.38
N ARG A 186 6.94 -12.15 19.00
CA ARG A 186 5.53 -11.87 19.26
C ARG A 186 5.29 -10.77 20.29
N THR A 187 6.19 -10.61 21.26
CA THR A 187 5.96 -9.73 22.42
C THR A 187 6.72 -8.41 22.32
N ILE A 188 7.83 -8.38 21.59
CA ILE A 188 8.74 -7.22 21.55
C ILE A 188 8.86 -6.64 20.16
N VAL A 189 8.90 -7.49 19.14
CA VAL A 189 9.19 -7.03 17.77
C VAL A 189 7.92 -6.71 16.98
N LEU A 190 6.82 -7.45 17.20
CA LEU A 190 5.55 -7.26 16.49
C LEU A 190 4.63 -6.15 17.06
N PRO A 191 4.60 -5.86 18.35
CA PRO A 191 3.83 -4.73 18.87
C PRO A 191 4.44 -3.42 18.50
#